data_b74ad9fb17d67274c654985951810d98
#
_entry.id   b74ad9fb17d67274c654985951810d98
#
_cell.length_a   1.000
_cell.length_b   1.000
_cell.length_c   1.000
_cell.angle_alpha   90.00
_cell.angle_beta   90.00
_cell.angle_gamma   90.00
#
_symmetry.space_group_name_H-M   'P 1'
#
loop_
_entity.id
_entity.type
_entity.pdbx_description
1 polymer ?
#
loop_
_entity_poly.entity_id
_entity_poly.type
_entity_poly.pdbx_seq_one_letter_code
_entity_poly.pdbx_strand_id
1 'polypeptide(L)'
;MLPVRVLLVDDDTLVRRAVRQILEAADDLEVVGEASDGDGAVRQAPQADVVLMDLRIPGMSGVEATSRITHSPSSPKVVVLTTVTTDAAITDAIHAGALGFLLKTSSPEDIVSAVRAAHTGDAFMSPTSTRQLLEQLRSDTGRRGHRAARKTLSALTDREREVAIAVAEGLTNDAIAARLNISASTVKAHLSTIQTKLDDYSRVRIAVLVERAGYLAA
;
A
#
# COMPACT_ATOMS: atom_id res chain seq x y z
N MET A 1 -23.13 3.39 10.67
CA MET A 1 -22.30 2.58 9.74
C MET A 1 -21.63 1.52 10.60
N LEU A 2 -21.47 0.29 10.14
CA LEU A 2 -20.70 -0.69 10.91
C LEU A 2 -19.22 -0.29 10.89
N PRO A 3 -18.47 -0.51 11.99
CA PRO A 3 -17.06 -0.19 12.03
C PRO A 3 -16.26 -1.09 11.05
N VAL A 4 -15.16 -0.57 10.53
CA VAL A 4 -14.21 -1.33 9.71
C VAL A 4 -13.44 -2.28 10.61
N ARG A 5 -13.51 -3.57 10.33
CA ARG A 5 -12.89 -4.63 11.13
C ARG A 5 -11.43 -4.79 10.73
N VAL A 6 -10.52 -4.64 11.69
CA VAL A 6 -9.08 -4.66 11.46
C VAL A 6 -8.43 -5.83 12.20
N LEU A 7 -7.61 -6.61 11.50
CA LEU A 7 -6.70 -7.60 12.07
C LEU A 7 -5.30 -7.01 12.16
N LEU A 8 -4.68 -7.06 13.34
CA LEU A 8 -3.30 -6.64 13.56
C LEU A 8 -2.37 -7.84 13.55
N VAL A 9 -1.32 -7.77 12.72
CA VAL A 9 -0.32 -8.85 12.61
C VAL A 9 1.08 -8.28 12.80
N ASP A 10 1.70 -8.62 13.92
CA ASP A 10 3.04 -8.18 14.32
C ASP A 10 3.55 -9.11 15.43
N ASP A 11 4.80 -9.47 15.47
CA ASP A 11 5.35 -10.29 16.55
C ASP A 11 5.63 -9.48 17.83
N ASP A 12 5.81 -8.16 17.72
CA ASP A 12 6.02 -7.27 18.85
C ASP A 12 4.68 -6.85 19.50
N THR A 13 4.48 -7.31 20.74
CA THR A 13 3.28 -7.01 21.53
C THR A 13 3.12 -5.50 21.84
N LEU A 14 4.24 -4.76 21.96
CA LEU A 14 4.17 -3.32 22.23
C LEU A 14 3.67 -2.57 21.00
N VAL A 15 4.13 -2.96 19.81
CA VAL A 15 3.65 -2.40 18.54
C VAL A 15 2.17 -2.69 18.38
N ARG A 16 1.72 -3.94 18.58
CA ARG A 16 0.29 -4.28 18.48
C ARG A 16 -0.55 -3.44 19.42
N ARG A 17 -0.13 -3.28 20.70
CA ARG A 17 -0.85 -2.43 21.65
C ARG A 17 -0.92 -0.97 21.23
N ALA A 18 0.19 -0.41 20.75
CA ALA A 18 0.23 0.98 20.30
C ALA A 18 -0.70 1.20 19.09
N VAL A 19 -0.64 0.31 18.08
CA VAL A 19 -1.49 0.40 16.88
C VAL A 19 -2.96 0.19 17.25
N ARG A 20 -3.28 -0.75 18.16
CA ARG A 20 -4.64 -0.92 18.67
C ARG A 20 -5.18 0.37 19.29
N GLN A 21 -4.43 1.02 20.17
CA GLN A 21 -4.84 2.29 20.78
C GLN A 21 -5.10 3.39 19.75
N ILE A 22 -4.27 3.45 18.69
CA ILE A 22 -4.45 4.41 17.58
C ILE A 22 -5.77 4.13 16.84
N LEU A 23 -6.06 2.88 16.51
CA LEU A 23 -7.25 2.52 15.76
C LEU A 23 -8.52 2.65 16.59
N GLU A 24 -8.51 2.21 17.84
CA GLU A 24 -9.66 2.26 18.75
C GLU A 24 -9.99 3.70 19.20
N ALA A 25 -9.11 4.68 18.97
CA ALA A 25 -9.41 6.09 19.14
C ALA A 25 -10.32 6.65 18.03
N ALA A 26 -10.56 5.91 16.97
CA ALA A 26 -11.45 6.27 15.86
C ALA A 26 -12.75 5.45 15.96
N ASP A 27 -13.90 6.11 16.11
CA ASP A 27 -15.21 5.46 16.32
C ASP A 27 -15.67 4.54 15.16
N ASP A 28 -15.07 4.67 14.00
CA ASP A 28 -15.39 3.91 12.80
C ASP A 28 -14.47 2.70 12.54
N LEU A 29 -13.51 2.43 13.44
CA LEU A 29 -12.58 1.31 13.34
C LEU A 29 -12.68 0.38 14.55
N GLU A 30 -12.55 -0.93 14.31
CA GLU A 30 -12.59 -1.97 15.35
C GLU A 30 -11.48 -3.00 15.13
N VAL A 31 -10.64 -3.25 16.14
CA VAL A 31 -9.66 -4.32 16.10
C VAL A 31 -10.30 -5.63 16.50
N VAL A 32 -10.62 -6.47 15.53
CA VAL A 32 -11.32 -7.76 15.73
C VAL A 32 -10.40 -8.92 16.05
N GLY A 33 -9.09 -8.76 15.89
CA GLY A 33 -8.13 -9.81 16.19
C GLY A 33 -6.68 -9.33 16.19
N GLU A 34 -5.82 -10.16 16.77
CA GLU A 34 -4.36 -10.00 16.75
C GLU A 34 -3.69 -11.34 16.43
N ALA A 35 -2.61 -11.30 15.65
CA ALA A 35 -1.76 -12.44 15.40
C ALA A 35 -0.28 -12.03 15.56
N SER A 36 0.53 -12.96 16.02
CA SER A 36 1.99 -12.80 16.18
C SER A 36 2.79 -13.54 15.10
N ASP A 37 2.11 -14.26 14.20
CA ASP A 37 2.71 -15.07 13.15
C ASP A 37 1.81 -15.15 11.92
N GLY A 38 2.37 -15.62 10.79
CA GLY A 38 1.66 -15.70 9.52
C GLY A 38 0.53 -16.73 9.49
N ASP A 39 0.67 -17.85 10.20
CA ASP A 39 -0.40 -18.87 10.27
C ASP A 39 -1.62 -18.34 11.04
N GLY A 40 -1.37 -17.61 12.12
CA GLY A 40 -2.39 -16.89 12.89
C GLY A 40 -3.10 -15.84 12.04
N ALA A 41 -2.34 -15.10 11.25
CA ALA A 41 -2.86 -14.09 10.33
C ALA A 41 -3.82 -14.72 9.31
N VAL A 42 -3.40 -15.77 8.62
CA VAL A 42 -4.23 -16.48 7.60
C VAL A 42 -5.50 -17.05 8.22
N ARG A 43 -5.43 -17.64 9.42
CA ARG A 43 -6.63 -18.20 10.10
C ARG A 43 -7.64 -17.12 10.50
N GLN A 44 -7.18 -15.95 10.94
CA GLN A 44 -8.05 -14.87 11.43
C GLN A 44 -8.50 -13.88 10.34
N ALA A 45 -7.78 -13.83 9.21
CA ALA A 45 -8.08 -12.91 8.09
C ALA A 45 -9.55 -12.88 7.65
N PRO A 46 -10.31 -14.02 7.59
CA PRO A 46 -11.71 -13.99 7.16
C PRO A 46 -12.65 -13.17 8.06
N GLN A 47 -12.22 -12.80 9.27
CA GLN A 47 -13.02 -12.02 10.21
C GLN A 47 -12.84 -10.50 10.03
N ALA A 48 -11.83 -10.09 9.25
CA ALA A 48 -11.45 -8.69 9.05
C ALA A 48 -11.84 -8.17 7.67
N ASP A 49 -11.94 -6.85 7.55
CA ASP A 49 -12.06 -6.13 6.28
C ASP A 49 -10.69 -5.65 5.82
N VAL A 50 -9.81 -5.31 6.78
CA VAL A 50 -8.43 -4.87 6.53
C VAL A 50 -7.48 -5.61 7.47
N VAL A 51 -6.32 -5.99 6.95
CA VAL A 51 -5.21 -6.58 7.72
C VAL A 51 -4.03 -5.61 7.71
N LEU A 52 -3.57 -5.19 8.88
CA LEU A 52 -2.28 -4.52 9.04
C LEU A 52 -1.21 -5.60 9.28
N MET A 53 -0.29 -5.77 8.34
CA MET A 53 0.64 -6.89 8.26
C MET A 53 2.08 -6.45 8.41
N ASP A 54 2.78 -6.90 9.46
CA ASP A 54 4.25 -6.82 9.43
C ASP A 54 4.84 -7.90 8.51
N LEU A 55 5.85 -7.53 7.76
CA LEU A 55 6.56 -8.46 6.87
C LEU A 55 7.50 -9.39 7.63
N ARG A 56 8.05 -8.93 8.77
CA ARG A 56 8.98 -9.70 9.59
C ARG A 56 8.29 -10.29 10.81
N ILE A 57 7.70 -11.44 10.63
CA ILE A 57 7.06 -12.24 11.66
C ILE A 57 7.62 -13.66 11.64
N PRO A 58 7.60 -14.38 12.78
CA PRO A 58 8.15 -15.75 12.87
C PRO A 58 7.33 -16.77 12.06
N GLY A 59 8.00 -17.84 11.63
CA GLY A 59 7.40 -18.92 10.86
C GLY A 59 7.12 -18.51 9.42
N MET A 60 5.85 -18.49 9.03
CA MET A 60 5.40 -18.00 7.73
C MET A 60 5.63 -16.48 7.65
N SER A 61 6.37 -16.02 6.64
CA SER A 61 6.62 -14.59 6.45
C SER A 61 5.35 -13.79 6.17
N GLY A 62 5.36 -12.47 6.49
CA GLY A 62 4.24 -11.59 6.18
C GLY A 62 3.95 -11.48 4.68
N VAL A 63 4.97 -11.65 3.81
CA VAL A 63 4.79 -11.71 2.35
C VAL A 63 4.00 -12.95 1.96
N GLU A 64 4.38 -14.12 2.46
CA GLU A 64 3.68 -15.37 2.17
C GLU A 64 2.25 -15.36 2.74
N ALA A 65 2.08 -14.85 3.97
CA ALA A 65 0.77 -14.67 4.58
C ALA A 65 -0.12 -13.73 3.74
N THR A 66 0.43 -12.61 3.27
CA THR A 66 -0.26 -11.67 2.36
C THR A 66 -0.71 -12.39 1.10
N SER A 67 0.17 -13.14 0.43
CA SER A 67 -0.17 -13.89 -0.77
C SER A 67 -1.32 -14.87 -0.52
N ARG A 68 -1.29 -15.62 0.59
CA ARG A 68 -2.38 -16.57 0.93
C ARG A 68 -3.70 -15.86 1.23
N ILE A 69 -3.66 -14.71 1.90
CA ILE A 69 -4.84 -13.93 2.26
C ILE A 69 -5.48 -13.32 1.01
N THR A 70 -4.71 -12.76 0.09
CA THR A 70 -5.22 -11.99 -1.06
C THR A 70 -5.70 -12.83 -2.25
N HIS A 71 -5.54 -14.15 -2.22
CA HIS A 71 -5.88 -15.06 -3.32
C HIS A 71 -7.39 -15.19 -3.63
N SER A 72 -8.28 -14.64 -2.81
CA SER A 72 -9.73 -14.69 -3.01
C SER A 72 -10.30 -13.30 -3.27
N PRO A 73 -11.28 -13.13 -4.18
CA PRO A 73 -11.92 -11.82 -4.44
C PRO A 73 -12.64 -11.21 -3.23
N SER A 74 -13.07 -12.05 -2.28
CA SER A 74 -13.71 -11.62 -1.03
C SER A 74 -12.72 -11.45 0.14
N SER A 75 -11.44 -11.47 -0.14
CA SER A 75 -10.39 -11.35 0.87
C SER A 75 -10.32 -9.96 1.49
N PRO A 76 -9.90 -9.86 2.76
CA PRO A 76 -9.58 -8.56 3.36
C PRO A 76 -8.46 -7.88 2.59
N LYS A 77 -8.44 -6.56 2.62
CA LYS A 77 -7.35 -5.77 2.05
C LYS A 77 -6.15 -5.80 2.97
N VAL A 78 -4.97 -6.02 2.42
CA VAL A 78 -3.73 -6.06 3.20
C VAL A 78 -2.97 -4.75 3.04
N VAL A 79 -2.67 -4.10 4.17
CA VAL A 79 -1.77 -2.95 4.27
C VAL A 79 -0.54 -3.39 5.05
N VAL A 80 0.62 -3.24 4.46
CA VAL A 80 1.89 -3.56 5.12
C VAL A 80 2.24 -2.47 6.12
N LEU A 81 2.62 -2.87 7.34
CA LEU A 81 3.12 -2.00 8.39
C LEU A 81 4.46 -2.56 8.89
N THR A 82 5.59 -1.97 8.48
CA THR A 82 6.92 -2.54 8.74
C THR A 82 7.97 -1.50 9.12
N THR A 83 9.05 -1.96 9.78
CA THR A 83 10.22 -1.12 10.07
C THR A 83 11.25 -1.16 8.94
N VAL A 84 11.23 -2.17 8.08
CA VAL A 84 12.27 -2.43 7.08
C VAL A 84 11.72 -2.40 5.68
N THR A 85 12.52 -1.78 4.86
CA THR A 85 12.23 -1.42 3.50
C THR A 85 13.41 -1.83 2.61
N THR A 86 13.71 -3.14 2.55
CA THR A 86 14.54 -3.63 1.46
C THR A 86 13.68 -3.69 0.19
N ASP A 87 14.25 -3.30 -0.93
CA ASP A 87 13.59 -3.27 -2.25
C ASP A 87 12.90 -4.60 -2.57
N ALA A 88 13.55 -5.70 -2.21
CA ALA A 88 13.02 -7.04 -2.40
C ALA A 88 11.74 -7.26 -1.57
N ALA A 89 11.75 -6.98 -0.27
CA ALA A 89 10.60 -7.22 0.61
C ALA A 89 9.37 -6.40 0.20
N ILE A 90 9.57 -5.17 -0.26
CA ILE A 90 8.50 -4.31 -0.73
C ILE A 90 7.94 -4.83 -2.07
N THR A 91 8.83 -5.14 -3.00
CA THR A 91 8.45 -5.69 -4.31
C THR A 91 7.69 -7.01 -4.13
N ASP A 92 8.16 -7.87 -3.24
CA ASP A 92 7.52 -9.15 -2.95
C ASP A 92 6.15 -8.97 -2.28
N ALA A 93 6.01 -8.02 -1.34
CA ALA A 93 4.72 -7.72 -0.71
C ALA A 93 3.70 -7.16 -1.71
N ILE A 94 4.15 -6.30 -2.64
CA ILE A 94 3.31 -5.78 -3.73
C ILE A 94 2.87 -6.92 -4.66
N HIS A 95 3.77 -7.81 -5.05
CA HIS A 95 3.45 -8.97 -5.87
C HIS A 95 2.52 -9.96 -5.13
N ALA A 96 2.63 -10.04 -3.80
CA ALA A 96 1.74 -10.81 -2.96
C ALA A 96 0.33 -10.19 -2.84
N GLY A 97 0.08 -9.00 -3.39
CA GLY A 97 -1.22 -8.35 -3.41
C GLY A 97 -1.46 -7.33 -2.31
N ALA A 98 -0.41 -6.86 -1.62
CA ALA A 98 -0.55 -5.75 -0.67
C ALA A 98 -1.08 -4.50 -1.37
N LEU A 99 -2.14 -3.90 -0.79
CA LEU A 99 -2.80 -2.72 -1.34
C LEU A 99 -2.15 -1.42 -0.89
N GLY A 100 -1.56 -1.40 0.31
CA GLY A 100 -0.93 -0.22 0.90
C GLY A 100 0.35 -0.57 1.64
N PHE A 101 1.12 0.49 1.97
CA PHE A 101 2.39 0.36 2.67
C PHE A 101 2.58 1.51 3.65
N LEU A 102 2.92 1.18 4.88
CA LEU A 102 3.21 2.11 5.97
C LEU A 102 4.51 1.71 6.67
N LEU A 103 5.20 2.69 7.18
CA LEU A 103 6.28 2.47 8.13
C LEU A 103 5.72 2.44 9.56
N LYS A 104 6.29 1.64 10.44
CA LYS A 104 5.94 1.66 11.89
C LYS A 104 6.21 3.02 12.55
N THR A 105 6.96 3.91 11.88
CA THR A 105 7.19 5.30 12.29
C THR A 105 6.17 6.29 11.71
N SER A 106 5.18 5.82 10.96
CA SER A 106 4.11 6.66 10.42
C SER A 106 3.28 7.28 11.54
N SER A 107 2.68 8.45 11.27
CA SER A 107 1.82 9.11 12.26
C SER A 107 0.55 8.30 12.56
N PRO A 108 -0.08 8.48 13.72
CA PRO A 108 -1.38 7.87 14.02
C PRO A 108 -2.43 8.15 12.94
N GLU A 109 -2.46 9.38 12.44
CA GLU A 109 -3.38 9.83 11.39
C GLU A 109 -3.15 9.09 10.07
N ASP A 110 -1.90 8.82 9.72
CA ASP A 110 -1.54 8.05 8.52
C ASP A 110 -2.01 6.60 8.64
N ILE A 111 -1.87 5.97 9.82
CA ILE A 111 -2.32 4.60 10.07
C ILE A 111 -3.85 4.49 9.91
N VAL A 112 -4.60 5.39 10.54
CA VAL A 112 -6.06 5.45 10.44
C VAL A 112 -6.50 5.70 8.99
N SER A 113 -5.85 6.64 8.30
CA SER A 113 -6.15 6.97 6.90
C SER A 113 -5.88 5.80 5.96
N ALA A 114 -4.82 5.03 6.21
CA ALA A 114 -4.49 3.85 5.42
C ALA A 114 -5.54 2.75 5.54
N VAL A 115 -6.04 2.50 6.76
CA VAL A 115 -7.11 1.51 6.99
C VAL A 115 -8.39 1.92 6.28
N ARG A 116 -8.80 3.19 6.40
CA ARG A 116 -9.99 3.73 5.73
C ARG A 116 -9.89 3.65 4.21
N ALA A 117 -8.75 4.05 3.66
CA ALA A 117 -8.49 3.97 2.22
C ALA A 117 -8.50 2.51 1.72
N ALA A 118 -7.84 1.61 2.44
CA ALA A 118 -7.82 0.19 2.08
C ALA A 118 -9.23 -0.42 2.10
N HIS A 119 -10.07 -0.08 3.08
CA HIS A 119 -11.46 -0.55 3.15
C HIS A 119 -12.28 -0.14 1.92
N THR A 120 -12.09 1.08 1.41
CA THR A 120 -12.75 1.55 0.18
C THR A 120 -12.11 1.04 -1.11
N GLY A 121 -11.06 0.22 -1.01
CA GLY A 121 -10.30 -0.29 -2.15
C GLY A 121 -9.29 0.72 -2.73
N ASP A 122 -9.10 1.85 -2.07
CA ASP A 122 -8.08 2.82 -2.43
C ASP A 122 -6.74 2.40 -1.80
N ALA A 123 -5.68 2.40 -2.59
CA ALA A 123 -4.33 2.17 -2.05
C ALA A 123 -3.85 3.44 -1.34
N PHE A 124 -3.33 3.27 -0.11
CA PHE A 124 -2.76 4.35 0.67
C PHE A 124 -1.24 4.20 0.80
N MET A 125 -0.56 5.28 0.51
CA MET A 125 0.83 5.51 0.95
C MET A 125 0.90 6.95 1.44
N SER A 126 1.41 7.16 2.66
CA SER A 126 1.68 8.52 3.09
C SER A 126 2.79 9.14 2.22
N PRO A 127 2.80 10.48 2.05
CA PRO A 127 3.88 11.16 1.33
C PRO A 127 5.27 10.80 1.88
N THR A 128 5.38 10.65 3.19
CA THR A 128 6.62 10.25 3.88
C THR A 128 7.01 8.81 3.53
N SER A 129 6.07 7.86 3.62
CA SER A 129 6.31 6.46 3.26
C SER A 129 6.65 6.30 1.78
N THR A 130 5.97 7.05 0.89
CA THR A 130 6.28 7.08 -0.54
C THR A 130 7.70 7.56 -0.79
N ARG A 131 8.10 8.69 -0.20
CA ARG A 131 9.44 9.25 -0.38
C ARG A 131 10.52 8.32 0.12
N GLN A 132 10.38 7.78 1.33
CA GLN A 132 11.35 6.84 1.91
C GLN A 132 11.47 5.56 1.09
N LEU A 133 10.35 5.01 0.60
CA LEU A 133 10.34 3.88 -0.30
C LEU A 133 11.12 4.18 -1.59
N LEU A 134 10.85 5.32 -2.22
CA LEU A 134 11.49 5.69 -3.48
C LEU A 134 12.97 6.03 -3.31
N GLU A 135 13.38 6.65 -2.21
CA GLU A 135 14.79 6.90 -1.89
C GLU A 135 15.59 5.59 -1.77
N GLN A 136 14.99 4.55 -1.20
CA GLN A 136 15.62 3.25 -1.09
C GLN A 136 15.70 2.51 -2.42
N LEU A 137 14.67 2.61 -3.26
CA LEU A 137 14.64 2.02 -4.61
C LEU A 137 15.64 2.67 -5.59
N ARG A 138 16.05 3.93 -5.34
CA ARG A 138 17.04 4.64 -6.17
C ARG A 138 18.42 3.99 -6.18
N SER A 139 18.78 3.28 -5.14
CA SER A 139 20.11 2.65 -5.01
C SER A 139 20.34 1.47 -5.96
N ASP A 140 19.28 0.88 -6.54
CA ASP A 140 19.37 -0.41 -7.25
C ASP A 140 18.97 -0.37 -8.75
N THR A 141 18.68 0.80 -9.33
CA THR A 141 18.20 0.91 -10.72
C THR A 141 19.31 0.92 -11.77
N GLY A 142 19.70 -0.25 -12.24
CA GLY A 142 20.53 -0.38 -13.46
C GLY A 142 19.80 0.08 -14.74
N ARG A 143 20.55 0.53 -15.78
CA ARG A 143 20.02 1.03 -17.07
C ARG A 143 18.96 0.14 -17.76
N ARG A 144 18.96 -1.16 -17.49
CA ARG A 144 17.96 -2.10 -18.01
C ARG A 144 16.58 -1.93 -17.38
N GLY A 145 16.53 -1.66 -16.08
CA GLY A 145 15.28 -1.41 -15.36
C GLY A 145 14.57 -0.13 -15.82
N HIS A 146 15.33 0.94 -16.07
CA HIS A 146 14.80 2.20 -16.62
C HIS A 146 14.09 2.03 -17.95
N ARG A 147 14.70 1.29 -18.89
CA ARG A 147 14.13 1.10 -20.22
C ARG A 147 12.85 0.26 -20.20
N ALA A 148 12.81 -0.78 -19.39
CA ALA A 148 11.63 -1.62 -19.20
C ALA A 148 10.48 -0.81 -18.57
N ALA A 149 10.73 -0.06 -17.52
CA ALA A 149 9.73 0.78 -16.85
C ALA A 149 9.14 1.85 -17.79
N ARG A 150 9.99 2.55 -18.57
CA ARG A 150 9.52 3.50 -19.59
C ARG A 150 8.65 2.86 -20.65
N LYS A 151 9.00 1.65 -21.11
CA LYS A 151 8.19 0.90 -22.07
C LYS A 151 6.81 0.55 -21.49
N THR A 152 6.74 0.14 -20.24
CA THR A 152 5.46 -0.14 -19.56
C THR A 152 4.62 1.12 -19.44
N LEU A 153 5.20 2.25 -19.03
CA LEU A 153 4.49 3.54 -18.91
C LEU A 153 4.09 4.14 -20.27
N SER A 154 4.65 3.69 -21.39
CA SER A 154 4.25 4.15 -22.73
C SER A 154 2.83 3.70 -23.13
N ALA A 155 2.23 2.73 -22.43
CA ALA A 155 0.83 2.34 -22.59
C ALA A 155 -0.17 3.36 -22.03
N LEU A 156 0.31 4.29 -21.17
CA LEU A 156 -0.50 5.33 -20.57
C LEU A 156 -0.62 6.55 -21.49
N THR A 157 -1.80 7.15 -21.54
CA THR A 157 -2.00 8.47 -22.13
C THR A 157 -1.24 9.52 -21.32
N ASP A 158 -1.04 10.72 -21.89
CA ASP A 158 -0.35 11.81 -21.18
C ASP A 158 -1.06 12.15 -19.86
N ARG A 159 -2.41 12.17 -19.84
CA ARG A 159 -3.19 12.45 -18.65
C ARG A 159 -3.06 11.36 -17.57
N GLU A 160 -3.09 10.11 -17.96
CA GLU A 160 -2.86 8.98 -17.05
C GLU A 160 -1.43 9.01 -16.49
N ARG A 161 -0.46 9.41 -17.30
CA ARG A 161 0.94 9.55 -16.86
C ARG A 161 1.11 10.68 -15.86
N GLU A 162 0.43 11.82 -16.04
CA GLU A 162 0.40 12.90 -15.05
C GLU A 162 -0.15 12.43 -13.71
N VAL A 163 -1.26 11.67 -13.73
CA VAL A 163 -1.82 11.06 -12.52
C VAL A 163 -0.83 10.06 -11.88
N ALA A 164 -0.19 9.21 -12.69
CA ALA A 164 0.79 8.25 -12.18
C ALA A 164 2.01 8.94 -11.53
N ILE A 165 2.51 10.03 -12.11
CA ILE A 165 3.60 10.84 -11.55
C ILE A 165 3.16 11.47 -10.23
N ALA A 166 1.97 12.06 -10.16
CA ALA A 166 1.45 12.64 -8.93
C ALA A 166 1.27 11.59 -7.81
N VAL A 167 0.91 10.36 -8.16
CA VAL A 167 0.90 9.21 -7.23
C VAL A 167 2.30 8.92 -6.70
N ALA A 168 3.30 8.92 -7.56
CA ALA A 168 4.68 8.66 -7.18
C ALA A 168 5.29 9.79 -6.33
N GLU A 169 4.78 11.02 -6.46
CA GLU A 169 5.10 12.14 -5.57
C GLU A 169 4.40 12.02 -4.19
N GLY A 170 3.57 11.00 -3.98
CA GLY A 170 2.86 10.74 -2.73
C GLY A 170 1.59 11.56 -2.55
N LEU A 171 1.05 12.20 -3.58
CA LEU A 171 -0.15 13.03 -3.46
C LEU A 171 -1.39 12.17 -3.21
N THR A 172 -2.30 12.64 -2.35
CA THR A 172 -3.63 12.06 -2.17
C THR A 172 -4.51 12.29 -3.40
N ASN A 173 -5.62 11.56 -3.55
CA ASN A 173 -6.54 11.77 -4.68
C ASN A 173 -7.09 13.20 -4.72
N ASP A 174 -7.36 13.82 -3.57
CA ASP A 174 -7.81 15.21 -3.49
C ASP A 174 -6.71 16.20 -3.90
N ALA A 175 -5.46 15.96 -3.49
CA ALA A 175 -4.32 16.77 -3.90
C ALA A 175 -4.03 16.63 -5.41
N ILE A 176 -4.16 15.44 -5.97
CA ILE A 176 -4.06 15.19 -7.42
C ILE A 176 -5.20 15.93 -8.16
N ALA A 177 -6.42 15.84 -7.64
CA ALA A 177 -7.59 16.50 -8.20
C ALA A 177 -7.39 18.03 -8.27
N ALA A 178 -6.94 18.63 -7.16
CA ALA A 178 -6.63 20.05 -7.09
C ALA A 178 -5.52 20.46 -8.07
N ARG A 179 -4.40 19.69 -8.10
CA ARG A 179 -3.24 19.98 -8.97
C ARG A 179 -3.60 19.90 -10.46
N LEU A 180 -4.39 18.90 -10.83
CA LEU A 180 -4.75 18.62 -12.22
C LEU A 180 -6.06 19.30 -12.66
N ASN A 181 -6.70 20.06 -11.76
CA ASN A 181 -7.98 20.73 -11.99
C ASN A 181 -9.09 19.79 -12.52
N ILE A 182 -9.27 18.67 -11.81
CA ILE A 182 -10.30 17.66 -12.07
C ILE A 182 -10.97 17.25 -10.74
N SER A 183 -12.03 16.45 -10.79
CA SER A 183 -12.65 15.94 -9.57
C SER A 183 -11.88 14.74 -8.99
N ALA A 184 -11.99 14.51 -7.67
CA ALA A 184 -11.42 13.31 -7.02
C ALA A 184 -12.00 12.00 -7.62
N SER A 185 -13.27 12.00 -8.06
CA SER A 185 -13.88 10.89 -8.76
C SER A 185 -13.23 10.63 -10.13
N THR A 186 -12.83 11.69 -10.84
CA THR A 186 -12.08 11.58 -12.10
C THR A 186 -10.68 11.01 -11.87
N VAL A 187 -10.00 11.39 -10.77
CA VAL A 187 -8.72 10.80 -10.38
C VAL A 187 -8.88 9.30 -10.14
N LYS A 188 -9.92 8.88 -9.39
CA LYS A 188 -10.22 7.46 -9.17
C LYS A 188 -10.46 6.70 -10.48
N ALA A 189 -11.19 7.28 -11.42
CA ALA A 189 -11.42 6.70 -12.74
C ALA A 189 -10.11 6.52 -13.52
N HIS A 190 -9.23 7.54 -13.52
CA HIS A 190 -7.91 7.41 -14.14
C HIS A 190 -7.07 6.33 -13.48
N LEU A 191 -7.05 6.25 -12.14
CA LEU A 191 -6.31 5.20 -11.42
C LEU A 191 -6.82 3.80 -11.78
N SER A 192 -8.13 3.60 -11.85
CA SER A 192 -8.72 2.33 -12.28
C SER A 192 -8.29 1.96 -13.71
N THR A 193 -8.30 2.94 -14.63
CA THR A 193 -7.85 2.72 -16.01
C THR A 193 -6.36 2.41 -16.08
N ILE A 194 -5.52 3.11 -15.30
CA ILE A 194 -4.08 2.85 -15.19
C ILE A 194 -3.85 1.43 -14.70
N GLN A 195 -4.54 1.01 -13.63
CA GLN A 195 -4.44 -0.34 -13.09
C GLN A 195 -4.78 -1.41 -14.15
N THR A 196 -5.87 -1.23 -14.85
CA THR A 196 -6.27 -2.14 -15.94
C THR A 196 -5.21 -2.19 -17.06
N LYS A 197 -4.66 -1.04 -17.49
CA LYS A 197 -3.64 -0.98 -18.57
C LYS A 197 -2.30 -1.55 -18.15
N LEU A 198 -1.98 -1.52 -16.87
CA LEU A 198 -0.72 -1.99 -16.30
C LEU A 198 -0.84 -3.38 -15.64
N ASP A 199 -1.87 -4.15 -15.95
CA ASP A 199 -2.05 -5.52 -15.49
C ASP A 199 -2.21 -5.58 -13.95
N ASP A 200 -3.19 -4.82 -13.45
CA ASP A 200 -3.61 -4.76 -12.04
C ASP A 200 -2.56 -4.20 -11.06
N TYR A 201 -1.80 -3.22 -11.51
CA TYR A 201 -0.81 -2.54 -10.68
C TYR A 201 -1.47 -1.76 -9.53
N SER A 202 -1.16 -2.14 -8.29
CA SER A 202 -1.54 -1.33 -7.11
C SER A 202 -0.93 0.08 -7.19
N ARG A 203 -1.46 1.02 -6.40
CA ARG A 203 -0.93 2.40 -6.31
C ARG A 203 0.57 2.41 -6.00
N VAL A 204 1.03 1.50 -5.14
CA VAL A 204 2.44 1.33 -4.79
C VAL A 204 3.27 0.91 -6.00
N ARG A 205 2.78 -0.08 -6.77
CA ARG A 205 3.46 -0.53 -8.01
C ARG A 205 3.55 0.57 -9.06
N ILE A 206 2.52 1.43 -9.17
CA ILE A 206 2.53 2.60 -10.05
C ILE A 206 3.64 3.57 -9.61
N ALA A 207 3.75 3.89 -8.31
CA ALA A 207 4.78 4.78 -7.79
C ALA A 207 6.20 4.23 -8.06
N VAL A 208 6.43 2.96 -7.76
CA VAL A 208 7.71 2.27 -8.05
C VAL A 208 8.04 2.26 -9.54
N LEU A 209 7.04 2.04 -10.39
CA LEU A 209 7.24 2.03 -11.84
C LEU A 209 7.65 3.41 -12.40
N VAL A 210 7.00 4.47 -11.93
CA VAL A 210 7.31 5.87 -12.29
C VAL A 210 8.72 6.25 -11.84
N GLU A 211 9.12 5.89 -10.62
CA GLU A 211 10.47 6.13 -10.11
C GLU A 211 11.50 5.38 -10.95
N ARG A 212 11.31 4.07 -11.19
CA ARG A 212 12.19 3.27 -12.05
C ARG A 212 12.30 3.82 -13.48
N ALA A 213 11.27 4.49 -13.99
CA ALA A 213 11.30 5.14 -15.29
C ALA A 213 12.05 6.48 -15.30
N GLY A 214 12.43 7.01 -14.12
CA GLY A 214 13.15 8.27 -13.97
C GLY A 214 12.27 9.50 -14.27
N TYR A 215 10.98 9.45 -13.95
CA TYR A 215 10.07 10.60 -14.11
C TYR A 215 10.01 11.49 -12.86
N LEU A 216 10.48 11.05 -11.70
CA LEU A 216 10.65 11.92 -10.55
C LEU A 216 12.01 12.61 -10.68
N ALA A 217 12.02 13.94 -10.72
CA ALA A 217 13.23 14.72 -10.70
C ALA A 217 14.02 14.46 -9.41
N ALA A 218 15.35 14.35 -9.52
CA ALA A 218 16.24 14.27 -8.39
C ALA A 218 16.25 15.59 -7.61
#